data_0c1f3fa99c1d031a20aacf50c23a864e
#
_entry.id   0c1f3fa99c1d031a20aacf50c23a864e
#
_cell.length_a   1.000
_cell.length_b   1.000
_cell.length_c   1.000
_cell.angle_alpha   90.00
_cell.angle_beta   90.00
_cell.angle_gamma   90.00
#
_symmetry.space_group_name_H-M   'P 1'
#
loop_
_entity.id
_entity.type
_entity.pdbx_description
1 polymer ?
#
loop_
_entity_poly.entity_id
_entity_poly.type
_entity_poly.pdbx_seq_one_letter_code
_entity_poly.pdbx_strand_id
1 'polypeptide(L)'
;MKPVKETHFSLKDYVDFPKVAANVDAISIKLNQLNYLIGQEDMAAAVKRLWEENPKGFTVLDVLIAVRAKDRKKAIDAYGNIYLVSDYFNSPEQVTTFLDETGLTEVFQKKQIKNLVDYVFGVEVGLDSNARKNRGGHIMEGLVANILTANGIPFEQEVYYTEFPEIVRALGADNKRFDFVIRTPQKVYLIEANFY
;
A
#
# COMPACT_ATOMS: atom_id res chain seq x y z
N MET A 1 38.80 6.68 11.49
CA MET A 1 37.40 6.41 11.04
C MET A 1 36.67 7.73 10.91
N LYS A 2 36.13 8.06 9.73
CA LYS A 2 35.22 9.20 9.61
C LYS A 2 33.95 8.86 10.37
N PRO A 3 33.34 9.79 11.15
CA PRO A 3 32.09 9.50 11.84
C PRO A 3 31.01 9.18 10.81
N VAL A 4 30.35 8.04 11.03
CA VAL A 4 29.15 7.68 10.26
C VAL A 4 28.07 8.70 10.61
N LYS A 5 27.38 9.24 9.61
CA LYS A 5 26.24 10.13 9.83
C LYS A 5 25.17 9.34 10.59
N GLU A 6 24.87 9.72 11.82
CA GLU A 6 23.81 9.07 12.58
C GLU A 6 22.48 9.20 11.84
N THR A 7 21.90 8.06 11.49
CA THR A 7 20.52 8.01 10.98
C THR A 7 19.60 7.79 12.18
N HIS A 8 18.88 8.85 12.57
CA HIS A 8 17.91 8.74 13.65
C HIS A 8 16.56 8.34 13.11
N PHE A 9 16.01 7.25 13.62
CA PHE A 9 14.61 6.89 13.47
C PHE A 9 13.83 7.49 14.64
N SER A 10 13.12 8.58 14.41
CA SER A 10 12.39 9.33 15.45
C SER A 10 10.91 8.91 15.50
N LEU A 11 10.20 9.31 16.57
CA LEU A 11 8.77 9.00 16.71
C LEU A 11 7.92 9.50 15.53
N LYS A 12 8.28 10.61 14.91
CA LYS A 12 7.60 11.15 13.71
C LYS A 12 7.77 10.26 12.46
N ASP A 13 8.73 9.34 12.47
CA ASP A 13 8.94 8.42 11.36
C ASP A 13 8.01 7.20 11.45
N TYR A 14 7.29 7.02 12.59
CA TYR A 14 6.30 5.95 12.75
C TYR A 14 4.99 6.22 12.01
N VAL A 15 4.51 7.46 12.04
CA VAL A 15 3.32 7.90 11.32
C VAL A 15 3.41 9.40 11.06
N ASP A 16 2.99 9.81 9.87
CA ASP A 16 2.88 11.21 9.47
C ASP A 16 1.40 11.62 9.53
N PHE A 17 0.91 11.99 10.73
CA PHE A 17 -0.48 12.41 10.90
C PHE A 17 -0.90 13.60 10.03
N PRO A 18 -0.09 14.65 9.82
CA PRO A 18 -0.42 15.71 8.87
C PRO A 18 -0.69 15.19 7.46
N LYS A 19 0.10 14.23 6.98
CA LYS A 19 -0.09 13.60 5.68
C LYS A 19 -1.33 12.70 5.65
N VAL A 20 -1.56 11.92 6.70
CA VAL A 20 -2.78 11.10 6.85
C VAL A 20 -4.01 12.00 6.80
N ALA A 21 -4.04 13.08 7.59
CA ALA A 21 -5.14 14.03 7.60
C ALA A 21 -5.37 14.65 6.21
N ALA A 22 -4.32 15.11 5.54
CA ALA A 22 -4.43 15.68 4.19
C ALA A 22 -4.99 14.67 3.16
N ASN A 23 -4.62 13.39 3.25
CA ASN A 23 -5.16 12.34 2.37
C ASN A 23 -6.67 12.15 2.60
N VAL A 24 -7.09 12.12 3.87
CA VAL A 24 -8.51 11.96 4.24
C VAL A 24 -9.32 13.20 3.86
N ASP A 25 -8.80 14.39 4.11
CA ASP A 25 -9.46 15.66 3.78
C ASP A 25 -9.74 15.77 2.28
N ALA A 26 -8.80 15.32 1.45
CA ALA A 26 -8.94 15.34 -0.01
C ALA A 26 -10.18 14.56 -0.52
N ILE A 27 -10.66 13.57 0.22
CA ILE A 27 -11.78 12.72 -0.15
C ILE A 27 -12.97 12.81 0.83
N SER A 28 -12.87 13.64 1.86
CA SER A 28 -13.83 13.73 2.97
C SER A 28 -15.27 14.02 2.51
N ILE A 29 -15.45 14.87 1.49
CA ILE A 29 -16.78 15.17 0.92
C ILE A 29 -17.43 13.89 0.37
N LYS A 30 -16.68 13.07 -0.37
CA LYS A 30 -17.19 11.81 -0.92
C LYS A 30 -17.49 10.80 0.19
N LEU A 31 -16.61 10.69 1.19
CA LEU A 31 -16.85 9.83 2.35
C LEU A 31 -18.10 10.25 3.13
N ASN A 32 -18.31 11.56 3.32
CA ASN A 32 -19.52 12.08 3.96
C ASN A 32 -20.80 11.75 3.18
N GLN A 33 -20.75 11.79 1.85
CA GLN A 33 -21.88 11.35 1.01
C GLN A 33 -22.13 9.85 1.15
N LEU A 34 -21.08 9.03 1.17
CA LEU A 34 -21.18 7.58 1.35
C LEU A 34 -21.67 7.18 2.75
N ASN A 35 -21.57 8.05 3.76
CA ASN A 35 -22.18 7.82 5.07
C ASN A 35 -23.69 7.60 5.00
N TYR A 36 -24.36 8.06 3.93
CA TYR A 36 -25.77 7.77 3.65
C TYR A 36 -26.06 6.27 3.61
N LEU A 37 -25.12 5.44 3.18
CA LEU A 37 -25.27 3.98 3.09
C LEU A 37 -25.29 3.29 4.45
N ILE A 38 -24.81 3.96 5.51
CA ILE A 38 -24.71 3.37 6.85
C ILE A 38 -26.13 3.23 7.45
N GLY A 39 -26.50 2.00 7.75
CA GLY A 39 -27.77 1.66 8.36
C GLY A 39 -28.94 1.54 7.36
N GLN A 40 -28.68 1.57 6.08
CA GLN A 40 -29.69 1.25 5.07
C GLN A 40 -29.98 -0.27 5.06
N GLU A 41 -31.25 -0.64 5.08
CA GLU A 41 -31.67 -2.04 5.02
C GLU A 41 -31.57 -2.60 3.60
N ASP A 42 -32.05 -1.83 2.60
CA ASP A 42 -31.91 -2.15 1.18
C ASP A 42 -30.70 -1.41 0.59
N MET A 43 -29.57 -2.09 0.58
CA MET A 43 -28.30 -1.52 0.10
C MET A 43 -28.36 -1.19 -1.39
N ALA A 44 -29.00 -2.06 -2.21
CA ALA A 44 -29.07 -1.83 -3.65
C ALA A 44 -29.91 -0.58 -4.00
N ALA A 45 -31.04 -0.39 -3.34
CA ALA A 45 -31.85 0.81 -3.51
C ALA A 45 -31.13 2.07 -3.02
N ALA A 46 -30.39 1.97 -1.90
CA ALA A 46 -29.63 3.09 -1.36
C ALA A 46 -28.45 3.48 -2.29
N VAL A 47 -27.73 2.50 -2.81
CA VAL A 47 -26.65 2.73 -3.79
C VAL A 47 -27.20 3.39 -5.04
N LYS A 48 -28.33 2.86 -5.60
CA LYS A 48 -28.95 3.44 -6.79
C LYS A 48 -29.35 4.89 -6.58
N ARG A 49 -29.99 5.20 -5.45
CA ARG A 49 -30.39 6.56 -5.12
C ARG A 49 -29.21 7.51 -5.01
N LEU A 50 -28.14 7.10 -4.29
CA LEU A 50 -26.95 7.92 -4.15
C LEU A 50 -26.21 8.09 -5.48
N TRP A 51 -26.26 7.06 -6.34
CA TRP A 51 -25.68 7.11 -7.68
C TRP A 51 -26.36 8.17 -8.57
N GLU A 52 -27.69 8.26 -8.52
CA GLU A 52 -28.48 9.26 -9.25
C GLU A 52 -28.11 10.69 -8.82
N GLU A 53 -27.78 10.88 -7.54
CA GLU A 53 -27.36 12.19 -7.00
C GLU A 53 -25.89 12.50 -7.34
N ASN A 54 -24.97 11.56 -7.10
CA ASN A 54 -23.54 11.77 -7.31
C ASN A 54 -22.75 10.47 -7.54
N PRO A 55 -22.65 9.99 -8.77
CA PRO A 55 -21.90 8.76 -9.07
C PRO A 55 -20.41 8.88 -8.73
N LYS A 56 -19.84 10.10 -8.74
CA LYS A 56 -18.43 10.32 -8.40
C LYS A 56 -18.11 10.07 -6.91
N GLY A 57 -19.11 10.03 -6.06
CA GLY A 57 -18.95 9.68 -4.65
C GLY A 57 -18.35 8.29 -4.45
N PHE A 58 -18.67 7.36 -5.34
CA PHE A 58 -18.22 5.97 -5.23
C PHE A 58 -16.77 5.72 -5.63
N THR A 59 -16.10 6.68 -6.26
CA THR A 59 -14.70 6.53 -6.72
C THR A 59 -13.66 6.42 -5.61
N VAL A 60 -14.06 6.43 -4.36
CA VAL A 60 -13.18 6.30 -3.19
C VAL A 60 -13.49 5.06 -2.34
N LEU A 61 -14.33 4.14 -2.85
CA LEU A 61 -14.70 2.93 -2.12
C LEU A 61 -13.51 1.98 -1.89
N ASP A 62 -12.53 1.98 -2.77
CA ASP A 62 -11.32 1.18 -2.68
C ASP A 62 -10.55 1.43 -1.37
N VAL A 63 -10.56 2.67 -0.85
CA VAL A 63 -9.89 2.98 0.41
C VAL A 63 -10.50 2.25 1.60
N LEU A 64 -11.80 1.90 1.55
CA LEU A 64 -12.48 1.17 2.63
C LEU A 64 -11.92 -0.25 2.82
N ILE A 65 -11.30 -0.82 1.80
CA ILE A 65 -10.61 -2.10 1.84
C ILE A 65 -9.08 -1.94 1.81
N ALA A 66 -8.58 -0.80 2.29
CA ALA A 66 -7.16 -0.46 2.36
C ALA A 66 -6.43 -0.51 1.01
N VAL A 67 -7.11 -0.22 -0.09
CA VAL A 67 -6.55 -0.09 -1.44
C VAL A 67 -6.57 1.38 -1.84
N ARG A 68 -5.50 1.87 -2.44
CA ARG A 68 -5.46 3.22 -3.02
C ARG A 68 -5.63 3.13 -4.53
N ALA A 69 -6.40 4.03 -5.11
CA ALA A 69 -6.67 4.10 -6.55
C ALA A 69 -5.39 4.05 -7.42
N LYS A 70 -4.30 4.68 -6.93
CA LYS A 70 -2.99 4.66 -7.60
C LYS A 70 -2.35 3.27 -7.68
N ASP A 71 -2.71 2.35 -6.78
CA ASP A 71 -2.10 1.03 -6.71
C ASP A 71 -2.63 0.09 -7.82
N ARG A 72 -3.72 0.48 -8.51
CA ARG A 72 -4.35 -0.25 -9.62
C ARG A 72 -4.49 -1.76 -9.31
N LYS A 73 -4.96 -2.07 -8.10
CA LYS A 73 -5.14 -3.45 -7.66
C LYS A 73 -6.16 -4.17 -8.53
N LYS A 74 -5.89 -5.45 -8.75
CA LYS A 74 -6.75 -6.34 -9.53
C LYS A 74 -7.50 -7.28 -8.61
N ALA A 75 -8.74 -7.59 -8.98
CA ALA A 75 -9.55 -8.68 -8.45
C ALA A 75 -9.69 -9.77 -9.50
N ILE A 76 -9.91 -11.01 -9.07
CA ILE A 76 -10.15 -12.17 -9.94
C ILE A 76 -11.50 -12.75 -9.51
N ASP A 77 -12.45 -12.87 -10.46
CA ASP A 77 -13.74 -13.49 -10.17
C ASP A 77 -13.65 -15.03 -10.10
N ALA A 78 -14.76 -15.68 -9.74
CA ALA A 78 -14.85 -17.13 -9.65
C ALA A 78 -14.60 -17.88 -10.99
N TYR A 79 -14.65 -17.15 -12.09
CA TYR A 79 -14.43 -17.69 -13.44
C TYR A 79 -12.99 -17.43 -13.96
N GLY A 80 -12.17 -16.74 -13.16
CA GLY A 80 -10.79 -16.42 -13.51
C GLY A 80 -10.63 -15.14 -14.34
N ASN A 81 -11.68 -14.33 -14.52
CA ASN A 81 -11.58 -13.04 -15.18
C ASN A 81 -10.91 -12.02 -14.26
N ILE A 82 -10.07 -11.17 -14.85
CA ILE A 82 -9.29 -10.17 -14.11
C ILE A 82 -9.89 -8.79 -14.35
N TYR A 83 -10.24 -8.10 -13.27
CA TYR A 83 -10.77 -6.74 -13.25
C TYR A 83 -9.89 -5.84 -12.42
N LEU A 84 -9.87 -4.54 -12.71
CA LEU A 84 -9.37 -3.56 -11.74
C LEU A 84 -10.43 -3.35 -10.65
N VAL A 85 -10.01 -3.15 -9.40
CA VAL A 85 -10.95 -2.81 -8.32
C VAL A 85 -11.77 -1.56 -8.67
N SER A 86 -11.18 -0.60 -9.38
CA SER A 86 -11.88 0.59 -9.86
C SER A 86 -13.01 0.31 -10.87
N ASP A 87 -13.01 -0.83 -11.54
CA ASP A 87 -14.03 -1.17 -12.52
C ASP A 87 -15.40 -1.43 -11.85
N TYR A 88 -15.39 -1.82 -10.58
CA TYR A 88 -16.59 -1.98 -9.76
C TYR A 88 -17.31 -0.65 -9.45
N PHE A 89 -16.72 0.49 -9.77
CA PHE A 89 -17.28 1.82 -9.47
C PHE A 89 -17.88 2.50 -10.72
N ASN A 90 -18.23 1.74 -11.75
CA ASN A 90 -18.72 2.26 -13.03
C ASN A 90 -20.24 2.16 -13.20
N SER A 91 -20.94 1.41 -12.33
CA SER A 91 -22.41 1.35 -12.30
C SER A 91 -22.91 1.04 -10.88
N PRO A 92 -24.18 1.36 -10.56
CA PRO A 92 -24.74 1.04 -9.23
C PRO A 92 -24.77 -0.46 -8.94
N GLU A 93 -24.97 -1.31 -9.96
CA GLU A 93 -24.97 -2.77 -9.81
C GLU A 93 -23.57 -3.28 -9.42
N GLN A 94 -22.53 -2.77 -10.09
CA GLN A 94 -21.14 -3.12 -9.78
C GLN A 94 -20.74 -2.63 -8.40
N VAL A 95 -21.16 -1.43 -7.99
CA VAL A 95 -20.94 -0.93 -6.63
C VAL A 95 -21.63 -1.85 -5.61
N THR A 96 -22.86 -2.27 -5.85
CA THR A 96 -23.59 -3.20 -4.97
C THR A 96 -22.82 -4.52 -4.86
N THR A 97 -22.39 -5.09 -5.98
CA THR A 97 -21.54 -6.30 -6.01
C THR A 97 -20.26 -6.13 -5.18
N PHE A 98 -19.57 -4.99 -5.32
CA PHE A 98 -18.39 -4.69 -4.54
C PHE A 98 -18.67 -4.67 -3.03
N LEU A 99 -19.75 -4.01 -2.61
CA LEU A 99 -20.13 -3.94 -1.19
C LEU A 99 -20.47 -5.32 -0.62
N ASP A 100 -21.16 -6.16 -1.41
CA ASP A 100 -21.54 -7.51 -1.01
C ASP A 100 -20.33 -8.46 -0.94
N GLU A 101 -19.50 -8.50 -1.98
CA GLU A 101 -18.34 -9.37 -2.04
C GLU A 101 -17.27 -9.01 -0.99
N THR A 102 -17.15 -7.73 -0.65
CA THR A 102 -16.24 -7.28 0.42
C THR A 102 -16.83 -7.43 1.83
N GLY A 103 -18.13 -7.73 1.96
CA GLY A 103 -18.85 -7.78 3.22
C GLY A 103 -19.21 -6.40 3.80
N LEU A 104 -18.94 -5.32 3.09
CA LEU A 104 -19.26 -3.95 3.53
C LEU A 104 -20.75 -3.72 3.69
N THR A 105 -21.60 -4.41 2.91
CA THR A 105 -23.06 -4.38 3.06
C THR A 105 -23.45 -4.71 4.51
N GLU A 106 -22.96 -5.83 5.05
CA GLU A 106 -23.26 -6.25 6.42
C GLU A 106 -22.73 -5.28 7.47
N VAL A 107 -21.50 -4.78 7.26
CA VAL A 107 -20.86 -3.79 8.13
C VAL A 107 -21.69 -2.50 8.20
N PHE A 108 -22.22 -2.03 7.08
CA PHE A 108 -23.05 -0.84 7.01
C PHE A 108 -24.43 -1.07 7.63
N GLN A 109 -25.13 -2.15 7.27
CA GLN A 109 -26.44 -2.49 7.82
C GLN A 109 -26.39 -2.61 9.35
N LYS A 110 -25.36 -3.28 9.89
CA LYS A 110 -25.17 -3.43 11.34
C LYS A 110 -24.57 -2.19 12.03
N LYS A 111 -24.30 -1.12 11.29
CA LYS A 111 -23.69 0.12 11.82
C LYS A 111 -22.40 -0.12 12.60
N GLN A 112 -21.59 -1.11 12.17
CA GLN A 112 -20.29 -1.39 12.79
C GLN A 112 -19.30 -0.24 12.53
N ILE A 113 -19.42 0.45 11.41
CA ILE A 113 -18.80 1.74 11.13
C ILE A 113 -19.87 2.82 11.31
N LYS A 114 -19.55 3.88 12.03
CA LYS A 114 -20.48 5.00 12.28
C LYS A 114 -20.19 6.21 11.41
N ASN A 115 -18.97 6.39 11.00
CA ASN A 115 -18.50 7.49 10.16
C ASN A 115 -17.35 7.01 9.29
N LEU A 116 -17.45 7.20 7.97
CA LEU A 116 -16.44 6.76 7.03
C LEU A 116 -15.19 7.64 7.04
N VAL A 117 -15.29 8.90 7.42
CA VAL A 117 -14.11 9.79 7.54
C VAL A 117 -13.21 9.27 8.67
N ASP A 118 -13.79 8.96 9.84
CA ASP A 118 -13.05 8.44 10.98
C ASP A 118 -12.48 7.05 10.70
N TYR A 119 -13.28 6.19 10.04
CA TYR A 119 -12.81 4.86 9.63
C TYR A 119 -11.63 4.95 8.67
N VAL A 120 -11.73 5.78 7.63
CA VAL A 120 -10.66 5.95 6.63
C VAL A 120 -9.43 6.60 7.24
N PHE A 121 -9.58 7.48 8.24
CA PHE A 121 -8.44 8.00 8.98
C PHE A 121 -7.61 6.85 9.61
N GLY A 122 -8.28 5.89 10.25
CA GLY A 122 -7.63 4.70 10.80
C GLY A 122 -6.98 3.82 9.71
N VAL A 123 -7.66 3.64 8.57
CA VAL A 123 -7.13 2.90 7.41
C VAL A 123 -5.86 3.57 6.86
N GLU A 124 -5.88 4.90 6.68
CA GLU A 124 -4.73 5.66 6.18
C GLU A 124 -3.53 5.60 7.14
N VAL A 125 -3.75 5.59 8.46
CA VAL A 125 -2.68 5.33 9.44
C VAL A 125 -2.05 3.96 9.20
N GLY A 126 -2.86 2.92 8.95
CA GLY A 126 -2.37 1.57 8.62
C GLY A 126 -1.59 1.54 7.32
N LEU A 127 -2.07 2.22 6.28
CA LEU A 127 -1.41 2.33 4.99
C LEU A 127 -0.10 3.14 5.09
N ASP A 128 -0.04 4.17 5.93
CA ASP A 128 1.19 4.91 6.18
C ASP A 128 2.21 4.07 6.97
N SER A 129 1.78 3.17 7.85
CA SER A 129 2.65 2.21 8.53
C SER A 129 3.34 1.24 7.56
N ASN A 130 2.67 0.83 6.48
CA ASN A 130 3.31 0.05 5.41
C ASN A 130 4.33 0.89 4.63
N ALA A 131 4.02 2.15 4.34
CA ALA A 131 4.99 3.09 3.75
C ALA A 131 6.19 3.32 4.67
N ARG A 132 6.00 3.29 6.00
CA ARG A 132 7.09 3.35 6.99
C ARG A 132 8.03 2.16 6.89
N LYS A 133 7.52 0.92 6.74
CA LYS A 133 8.38 -0.27 6.57
C LYS A 133 9.32 -0.09 5.38
N ASN A 134 8.80 0.43 4.27
CA ASN A 134 9.59 0.73 3.08
C ASN A 134 10.61 1.85 3.36
N ARG A 135 10.22 2.91 4.08
CA ARG A 135 11.17 3.97 4.50
C ARG A 135 12.26 3.43 5.42
N GLY A 136 11.90 2.53 6.36
CA GLY A 136 12.86 1.85 7.24
C GLY A 136 13.89 1.03 6.46
N GLY A 137 13.46 0.29 5.44
CA GLY A 137 14.36 -0.42 4.53
C GLY A 137 15.35 0.53 3.87
N HIS A 138 14.89 1.61 3.26
CA HIS A 138 15.76 2.61 2.63
C HIS A 138 16.72 3.32 3.61
N ILE A 139 16.31 3.54 4.87
CA ILE A 139 17.20 4.09 5.91
C ILE A 139 18.33 3.10 6.23
N MET A 140 18.00 1.80 6.35
CA MET A 140 19.01 0.77 6.60
C MET A 140 19.96 0.60 5.42
N GLU A 141 19.42 0.56 4.19
CA GLU A 141 20.25 0.56 2.98
C GLU A 141 21.18 1.79 2.95
N GLY A 142 20.65 2.98 3.23
CA GLY A 142 21.46 4.20 3.33
C GLY A 142 22.55 4.11 4.40
N LEU A 143 22.28 3.52 5.56
CA LEU A 143 23.26 3.30 6.63
C LEU A 143 24.37 2.36 6.17
N VAL A 144 24.02 1.22 5.58
CA VAL A 144 24.99 0.24 5.05
C VAL A 144 25.85 0.88 3.95
N ALA A 145 25.25 1.60 3.01
CA ALA A 145 25.98 2.33 1.96
C ALA A 145 26.99 3.33 2.55
N ASN A 146 26.58 4.09 3.58
CA ASN A 146 27.45 5.04 4.27
C ASN A 146 28.64 4.36 4.96
N ILE A 147 28.39 3.20 5.61
CA ILE A 147 29.45 2.41 6.27
C ILE A 147 30.45 1.91 5.23
N LEU A 148 29.99 1.32 4.13
CA LEU A 148 30.84 0.80 3.07
C LEU A 148 31.68 1.94 2.45
N THR A 149 31.05 3.06 2.14
CA THR A 149 31.73 4.26 1.59
C THR A 149 32.77 4.81 2.56
N ALA A 150 32.43 4.95 3.85
CA ALA A 150 33.34 5.49 4.86
C ALA A 150 34.58 4.63 5.07
N ASN A 151 34.47 3.32 4.81
CA ASN A 151 35.59 2.38 4.90
C ASN A 151 36.29 2.14 3.55
N GLY A 152 35.91 2.85 2.49
CA GLY A 152 36.54 2.73 1.16
C GLY A 152 36.27 1.38 0.49
N ILE A 153 35.20 0.69 0.85
CA ILE A 153 34.79 -0.60 0.26
C ILE A 153 33.94 -0.31 -0.98
N PRO A 154 34.41 -0.68 -2.19
CA PRO A 154 33.59 -0.54 -3.40
C PRO A 154 32.43 -1.52 -3.37
N PHE A 155 31.24 -1.06 -3.77
CA PHE A 155 30.03 -1.85 -3.81
C PHE A 155 29.12 -1.40 -4.96
N GLU A 156 28.23 -2.30 -5.37
CA GLU A 156 27.12 -2.04 -6.31
C GLU A 156 25.81 -2.14 -5.53
N GLN A 157 24.81 -1.35 -5.90
CA GLN A 157 23.47 -1.36 -5.27
C GLN A 157 22.41 -1.91 -6.23
N GLU A 158 21.36 -2.51 -5.68
CA GLU A 158 20.19 -3.00 -6.42
C GLU A 158 20.53 -3.93 -7.59
N VAL A 159 21.49 -4.85 -7.40
CA VAL A 159 21.98 -5.79 -8.43
C VAL A 159 21.01 -6.95 -8.61
N TYR A 160 20.56 -7.19 -9.84
CA TYR A 160 19.63 -8.25 -10.13
C TYR A 160 20.22 -9.67 -9.96
N TYR A 161 19.42 -10.61 -9.48
CA TYR A 161 19.76 -12.04 -9.38
C TYR A 161 20.24 -12.60 -10.70
N THR A 162 19.70 -12.11 -11.81
CA THR A 162 20.05 -12.56 -13.16
C THR A 162 21.50 -12.31 -13.54
N GLU A 163 22.23 -11.46 -12.82
CA GLU A 163 23.66 -11.26 -13.02
C GLU A 163 24.52 -12.40 -12.44
N PHE A 164 23.90 -13.34 -11.71
CA PHE A 164 24.57 -14.48 -11.08
C PHE A 164 24.02 -15.80 -11.63
N PRO A 165 24.61 -16.36 -12.73
CA PRO A 165 24.11 -17.59 -13.37
C PRO A 165 24.03 -18.80 -12.43
N GLU A 166 24.92 -18.87 -11.44
CA GLU A 166 24.94 -19.96 -10.45
C GLU A 166 23.70 -19.88 -9.53
N ILE A 167 23.30 -18.65 -9.12
CA ILE A 167 22.11 -18.42 -8.31
C ILE A 167 20.85 -18.73 -9.13
N VAL A 168 20.79 -18.29 -10.38
CA VAL A 168 19.68 -18.59 -11.29
C VAL A 168 19.52 -20.09 -11.48
N ARG A 169 20.63 -20.85 -11.60
CA ARG A 169 20.58 -22.32 -11.71
C ARG A 169 20.06 -22.98 -10.42
N ALA A 170 20.42 -22.46 -9.25
CA ALA A 170 20.05 -23.06 -7.98
C ALA A 170 18.63 -22.71 -7.53
N LEU A 171 18.17 -21.47 -7.77
CA LEU A 171 16.92 -20.90 -7.23
C LEU A 171 15.87 -20.58 -8.29
N GLY A 172 16.19 -20.72 -9.57
CA GLY A 172 15.33 -20.27 -10.67
C GLY A 172 15.48 -18.78 -10.98
N ALA A 173 14.86 -18.33 -12.07
CA ALA A 173 14.83 -16.93 -12.45
C ALA A 173 13.78 -16.21 -11.59
N ASP A 174 14.23 -15.30 -10.73
CA ASP A 174 13.38 -14.39 -9.94
C ASP A 174 13.76 -12.94 -10.27
N ASN A 175 12.78 -12.03 -10.25
CA ASN A 175 12.97 -10.59 -10.44
C ASN A 175 13.45 -9.89 -9.16
N LYS A 176 14.11 -10.62 -8.25
CA LYS A 176 14.68 -10.05 -7.04
C LYS A 176 16.01 -9.37 -7.30
N ARG A 177 16.35 -8.45 -6.42
CA ARG A 177 17.63 -7.73 -6.40
C ARG A 177 18.28 -7.93 -5.05
N PHE A 178 19.62 -7.94 -5.02
CA PHE A 178 20.40 -7.78 -3.81
C PHE A 178 20.56 -6.30 -3.53
N ASP A 179 20.41 -5.89 -2.28
CA ASP A 179 20.57 -4.48 -1.88
C ASP A 179 22.00 -4.01 -2.13
N PHE A 180 23.01 -4.87 -1.83
CA PHE A 180 24.40 -4.58 -2.12
C PHE A 180 25.15 -5.81 -2.61
N VAL A 181 26.10 -5.58 -3.51
CA VAL A 181 27.07 -6.56 -3.98
C VAL A 181 28.47 -5.99 -3.82
N ILE A 182 29.34 -6.74 -3.15
CA ILE A 182 30.76 -6.42 -3.02
C ILE A 182 31.57 -7.48 -3.76
N ARG A 183 32.31 -7.06 -4.78
CA ARG A 183 33.17 -7.95 -5.56
C ARG A 183 34.62 -7.80 -5.12
N THR A 184 35.21 -8.90 -4.71
CA THR A 184 36.67 -8.98 -4.43
C THR A 184 37.31 -9.96 -5.42
N PRO A 185 38.67 -9.96 -5.55
CA PRO A 185 39.32 -10.92 -6.44
C PRO A 185 39.07 -12.39 -6.08
N GLN A 186 38.69 -12.67 -4.82
CA GLN A 186 38.49 -14.04 -4.33
C GLN A 186 37.01 -14.41 -4.15
N LYS A 187 36.13 -13.44 -3.87
CA LYS A 187 34.76 -13.70 -3.45
C LYS A 187 33.82 -12.58 -3.87
N VAL A 188 32.56 -12.95 -4.07
CA VAL A 188 31.45 -12.01 -4.19
C VAL A 188 30.61 -12.13 -2.92
N TYR A 189 30.30 -10.99 -2.30
CA TYR A 189 29.40 -10.91 -1.15
C TYR A 189 28.08 -10.31 -1.60
N LEU A 190 26.99 -11.00 -1.29
CA LEU A 190 25.62 -10.61 -1.58
C LEU A 190 24.97 -10.22 -0.25
N ILE A 191 24.47 -9.01 -0.17
CA ILE A 191 23.97 -8.43 1.09
C ILE A 191 22.52 -7.99 0.89
N GLU A 192 21.68 -8.41 1.84
CA GLU A 192 20.31 -7.95 2.03
C GLU A 192 20.24 -7.16 3.33
N ALA A 193 19.76 -5.93 3.29
CA ALA A 193 19.65 -5.05 4.44
C ALA A 193 18.22 -5.00 4.95
N ASN A 194 17.95 -5.65 6.09
CA ASN A 194 16.62 -5.69 6.70
C ASN A 194 16.60 -4.96 8.03
N PHE A 195 15.54 -4.20 8.27
CA PHE A 195 15.23 -3.59 9.57
C PHE A 195 14.12 -4.40 10.25
N TYR A 196 14.41 -4.95 11.42
CA TYR A 196 13.47 -5.69 12.25
C TYR A 196 12.98 -4.84 13.42
#